data_850646032552dc31bbf2abe011314a8e
#
_entry.id   850646032552dc31bbf2abe011314a8e
#
_cell.length_a   1.000
_cell.length_b   1.000
_cell.length_c   1.000
_cell.angle_alpha   90.00
_cell.angle_beta   90.00
_cell.angle_gamma   90.00
#
_symmetry.space_group_name_H-M   'P 1'
#
loop_
_entity.id
_entity.type
_entity.pdbx_description
1 polymer ?
#
loop_
_entity_poly.entity_id
_entity_poly.type
_entity_poly.pdbx_seq_one_letter_code
_entity_poly.pdbx_strand_id
1 'polypeptide(L)'
;MIDKEFLKQLSKKILWVAPFLLFLTGYLLLFSFLNKSEVVTPRLIGKQIQDGLLLVSQKGLNVRLLREQEDADLPSGIVLEQIPSPGQKIRPNQHVFVTVSKKPKLQKAPDLVGSPFL
;
A
#
# COMPACT_ATOMS: atom_id res chain seq x y z
N MET A 1 -20.00 34.10 -40.60
CA MET A 1 -18.70 33.91 -41.26
C MET A 1 -17.62 34.63 -40.48
N ILE A 2 -16.52 33.95 -40.24
CA ILE A 2 -15.47 34.50 -39.40
C ILE A 2 -14.53 35.35 -40.25
N ASP A 3 -14.37 36.63 -39.89
CA ASP A 3 -13.48 37.54 -40.58
C ASP A 3 -12.01 37.28 -40.20
N LYS A 4 -11.13 37.70 -41.12
CA LYS A 4 -9.67 37.59 -40.85
C LYS A 4 -9.27 38.36 -39.59
N GLU A 5 -9.91 39.49 -39.34
CA GLU A 5 -9.63 40.29 -38.14
C GLU A 5 -10.07 39.57 -36.87
N PHE A 6 -11.22 38.89 -36.95
CA PHE A 6 -11.69 38.08 -35.83
C PHE A 6 -10.70 36.97 -35.53
N LEU A 7 -10.19 36.30 -36.57
CA LEU A 7 -9.15 35.26 -36.40
C LEU A 7 -7.86 35.81 -35.80
N LYS A 8 -7.47 37.01 -36.23
CA LYS A 8 -6.27 37.65 -35.68
C LYS A 8 -6.46 38.00 -34.21
N GLN A 9 -7.60 38.54 -33.84
CA GLN A 9 -7.93 38.85 -32.46
C GLN A 9 -7.98 37.58 -31.61
N LEU A 10 -8.60 36.54 -32.15
CA LEU A 10 -8.73 35.27 -31.48
C LEU A 10 -7.36 34.66 -31.26
N SER A 11 -6.49 34.67 -32.26
CA SER A 11 -5.15 34.13 -32.11
C SER A 11 -4.29 34.91 -31.11
N LYS A 12 -4.45 36.23 -31.02
CA LYS A 12 -3.81 37.03 -29.98
C LYS A 12 -4.28 36.62 -28.57
N LYS A 13 -5.58 36.44 -28.39
CA LYS A 13 -6.15 36.02 -27.13
C LYS A 13 -5.72 34.60 -26.80
N ILE A 14 -5.67 33.72 -27.79
CA ILE A 14 -5.22 32.36 -27.63
C ILE A 14 -3.74 32.32 -27.23
N LEU A 15 -2.91 33.20 -27.84
CA LEU A 15 -1.51 33.31 -27.50
C LEU A 15 -1.29 33.70 -26.03
N TRP A 16 -2.17 34.56 -25.51
CA TRP A 16 -2.11 34.97 -24.13
C TRP A 16 -2.50 33.83 -23.17
N VAL A 17 -3.45 33.03 -23.58
CA VAL A 17 -4.03 31.97 -22.75
C VAL A 17 -3.29 30.63 -22.94
N ALA A 18 -2.60 30.48 -24.09
CA ALA A 18 -1.95 29.23 -24.43
C ALA A 18 -1.01 28.69 -23.34
N PRO A 19 -0.08 29.50 -22.78
CA PRO A 19 0.79 29.00 -21.73
C PRO A 19 0.00 28.63 -20.47
N PHE A 20 -1.08 29.34 -20.21
CA PHE A 20 -1.95 29.03 -19.08
C PHE A 20 -2.66 27.70 -19.27
N LEU A 21 -3.18 27.47 -20.46
CA LEU A 21 -3.84 26.20 -20.81
C LEU A 21 -2.85 25.04 -20.79
N LEU A 22 -1.66 25.26 -21.29
CA LEU A 22 -0.61 24.23 -21.24
C LEU A 22 -0.26 23.87 -19.82
N PHE A 23 -0.10 24.87 -18.98
CA PHE A 23 0.22 24.65 -17.57
C PHE A 23 -0.92 23.90 -16.87
N LEU A 24 -2.15 24.33 -17.11
CA LEU A 24 -3.34 23.70 -16.50
C LEU A 24 -3.47 22.24 -16.96
N THR A 25 -3.32 22.01 -18.26
CA THR A 25 -3.39 20.66 -18.82
C THR A 25 -2.30 19.77 -18.23
N GLY A 26 -1.09 20.27 -18.18
CA GLY A 26 0.02 19.54 -17.59
C GLY A 26 -0.21 19.24 -16.12
N TYR A 27 -0.73 20.20 -15.38
CA TYR A 27 -1.04 20.00 -13.97
C TYR A 27 -2.13 18.93 -13.78
N LEU A 28 -3.19 19.00 -14.58
CA LEU A 28 -4.28 18.02 -14.49
C LEU A 28 -3.79 16.61 -14.84
N LEU A 29 -2.98 16.50 -15.88
CA LEU A 29 -2.42 15.22 -16.28
C LEU A 29 -1.49 14.65 -15.20
N LEU A 30 -0.64 15.49 -14.64
CA LEU A 30 0.27 15.09 -13.58
C LEU A 30 -0.50 14.68 -12.33
N PHE A 31 -1.50 15.46 -11.95
CA PHE A 31 -2.36 15.18 -10.82
C PHE A 31 -3.09 13.85 -11.00
N SER A 32 -3.65 13.64 -12.18
CA SER A 32 -4.35 12.40 -12.52
C SER A 32 -3.38 11.21 -12.48
N PHE A 33 -2.19 11.40 -13.01
CA PHE A 33 -1.18 10.34 -13.01
C PHE A 33 -0.73 9.98 -11.60
N LEU A 34 -0.51 11.00 -10.75
CA LEU A 34 -0.08 10.76 -9.38
C LEU A 34 -1.16 10.13 -8.52
N ASN A 35 -2.42 10.50 -8.74
CA ASN A 35 -3.53 9.99 -7.93
C ASN A 35 -4.15 8.72 -8.48
N LYS A 36 -3.76 8.32 -9.66
CA LYS A 36 -4.39 7.21 -10.37
C LYS A 36 -4.12 5.85 -9.75
N SER A 37 -3.26 5.78 -8.77
CA SER A 37 -2.69 4.52 -8.33
C SER A 37 -3.00 4.22 -6.87
N GLU A 38 -4.12 4.73 -6.35
CA GLU A 38 -4.48 4.38 -4.99
C GLU A 38 -5.00 2.95 -4.92
N VAL A 39 -4.53 2.22 -3.94
CA VAL A 39 -4.92 0.85 -3.69
C VAL A 39 -5.56 0.78 -2.32
N VAL A 40 -6.68 0.08 -2.22
CA VAL A 40 -7.32 -0.16 -0.93
C VAL A 40 -6.55 -1.26 -0.21
N THR A 41 -6.17 -0.98 1.03
CA THR A 41 -5.44 -1.94 1.84
C THR A 41 -6.32 -3.16 2.11
N PRO A 42 -5.86 -4.37 1.75
CA PRO A 42 -6.63 -5.57 2.02
C PRO A 42 -6.62 -5.91 3.51
N ARG A 43 -7.64 -6.64 3.93
CA ARG A 43 -7.71 -7.13 5.29
C ARG A 43 -6.83 -8.37 5.43
N LEU A 44 -5.77 -8.25 6.21
CA LEU A 44 -4.86 -9.35 6.47
C LEU A 44 -5.06 -9.95 7.85
N ILE A 45 -5.68 -9.20 8.75
CA ILE A 45 -5.87 -9.60 10.14
C ILE A 45 -6.69 -10.88 10.19
N GLY A 46 -6.22 -11.88 10.91
CA GLY A 46 -6.87 -13.16 11.04
C GLY A 46 -6.50 -14.17 9.96
N LYS A 47 -5.74 -13.78 8.96
CA LYS A 47 -5.28 -14.67 7.89
C LYS A 47 -3.86 -15.12 8.15
N GLN A 48 -3.51 -16.25 7.55
CA GLN A 48 -2.12 -16.67 7.57
C GLN A 48 -1.27 -15.73 6.73
N ILE A 49 -0.03 -15.54 7.16
CA ILE A 49 0.87 -14.60 6.49
C ILE A 49 1.07 -14.98 5.01
N GLN A 50 1.08 -16.26 4.69
CA GLN A 50 1.23 -16.70 3.32
C GLN A 50 0.05 -16.26 2.44
N ASP A 51 -1.15 -16.39 2.95
CA ASP A 51 -2.36 -15.92 2.24
C ASP A 51 -2.35 -14.40 2.12
N GLY A 52 -1.91 -13.72 3.17
CA GLY A 52 -1.76 -12.27 3.15
C GLY A 52 -0.77 -11.80 2.11
N LEU A 53 0.35 -12.50 1.98
CA LEU A 53 1.36 -12.19 0.97
C LEU A 53 0.80 -12.27 -0.44
N LEU A 54 0.00 -13.30 -0.72
CA LEU A 54 -0.62 -13.45 -2.02
C LEU A 54 -1.55 -12.28 -2.33
N LEU A 55 -2.40 -11.92 -1.38
CA LEU A 55 -3.34 -10.79 -1.55
C LEU A 55 -2.60 -9.48 -1.80
N VAL A 56 -1.56 -9.24 -1.02
CA VAL A 56 -0.78 -8.01 -1.11
C VAL A 56 -0.03 -7.95 -2.43
N SER A 57 0.52 -9.06 -2.87
CA SER A 57 1.23 -9.17 -4.15
C SER A 57 0.31 -8.86 -5.32
N GLN A 58 -0.91 -9.37 -5.29
CA GLN A 58 -1.90 -9.12 -6.33
C GLN A 58 -2.24 -7.65 -6.46
N LYS A 59 -2.13 -6.91 -5.38
CA LYS A 59 -2.42 -5.47 -5.38
C LYS A 59 -1.18 -4.60 -5.57
N GLY A 60 -0.03 -5.22 -5.81
CA GLY A 60 1.22 -4.48 -6.02
C GLY A 60 1.78 -3.86 -4.77
N LEU A 61 1.44 -4.40 -3.62
CA LEU A 61 1.94 -3.94 -2.33
C LEU A 61 3.01 -4.88 -1.81
N ASN A 62 3.74 -4.45 -0.80
CA ASN A 62 4.77 -5.25 -0.15
C ASN A 62 4.41 -5.45 1.31
N VAL A 63 4.75 -6.61 1.85
CA VAL A 63 4.55 -6.90 3.27
C VAL A 63 5.89 -6.84 3.97
N ARG A 64 5.88 -6.20 5.14
CA ARG A 64 7.03 -6.22 6.04
C ARG A 64 6.59 -6.68 7.42
N LEU A 65 7.38 -7.54 8.00
CA LEU A 65 7.15 -8.00 9.36
C LEU A 65 7.54 -6.88 10.32
N LEU A 66 6.59 -6.41 11.11
CA LEU A 66 6.85 -5.41 12.13
C LEU A 66 7.41 -6.07 13.38
N ARG A 67 6.74 -7.10 13.85
CA ARG A 67 7.17 -7.89 14.99
C ARG A 67 6.40 -9.18 15.05
N GLU A 68 6.90 -10.10 15.86
CA GLU A 68 6.19 -11.32 16.19
C GLU A 68 5.71 -11.23 17.63
N GLN A 69 4.50 -11.69 17.87
CA GLN A 69 3.90 -11.70 19.19
C GLN A 69 3.56 -13.14 19.55
N GLU A 70 3.98 -13.56 20.73
CA GLU A 70 3.70 -14.91 21.19
C GLU A 70 2.22 -15.03 21.54
N ASP A 71 1.59 -16.09 21.05
CA ASP A 71 0.19 -16.40 21.32
C ASP A 71 0.03 -17.91 21.34
N ALA A 72 -0.28 -18.44 22.50
CA ALA A 72 -0.43 -19.88 22.67
C ALA A 72 -1.72 -20.42 22.06
N ASP A 73 -2.71 -19.57 21.88
CA ASP A 73 -4.04 -19.98 21.41
C ASP A 73 -4.14 -20.03 19.91
N LEU A 74 -3.23 -19.37 19.18
CA LEU A 74 -3.26 -19.29 17.74
C LEU A 74 -2.11 -20.07 17.13
N PRO A 75 -2.31 -20.63 15.92
CA PRO A 75 -1.18 -21.19 15.19
C PRO A 75 -0.20 -20.09 14.79
N SER A 76 1.03 -20.48 14.53
CA SER A 76 2.05 -19.54 14.07
C SER A 76 1.70 -18.96 12.74
N GLY A 77 2.06 -17.69 12.55
CA GLY A 77 1.95 -17.04 11.24
C GLY A 77 0.60 -16.42 10.96
N ILE A 78 -0.24 -16.23 11.98
CA ILE A 78 -1.51 -15.51 11.83
C ILE A 78 -1.25 -14.03 12.03
N VAL A 79 -1.77 -13.21 11.13
CA VAL A 79 -1.66 -11.76 11.21
C VAL A 79 -2.55 -11.27 12.34
N LEU A 80 -1.95 -10.64 13.34
CA LEU A 80 -2.66 -10.10 14.50
C LEU A 80 -3.01 -8.64 14.30
N GLU A 81 -2.10 -7.87 13.70
CA GLU A 81 -2.27 -6.44 13.47
C GLU A 81 -1.65 -6.09 12.13
N GLN A 82 -2.15 -5.03 11.54
CA GLN A 82 -1.57 -4.49 10.31
C GLN A 82 -1.60 -2.97 10.32
N ILE A 83 -0.60 -2.39 9.68
CA ILE A 83 -0.53 -0.95 9.44
C ILE A 83 -0.14 -0.79 7.98
N PRO A 84 -0.93 -0.10 7.15
CA PRO A 84 -2.17 0.62 7.47
C PRO A 84 -3.38 -0.28 7.71
N SER A 85 -4.42 0.30 8.28
CA SER A 85 -5.64 -0.43 8.61
C SER A 85 -6.34 -0.95 7.36
N PRO A 86 -7.11 -2.04 7.47
CA PRO A 86 -7.90 -2.52 6.33
C PRO A 86 -8.85 -1.45 5.82
N GLY A 87 -8.96 -1.34 4.50
CA GLY A 87 -9.81 -0.36 3.85
C GLY A 87 -9.19 1.01 3.66
N GLN A 88 -8.01 1.26 4.21
CA GLN A 88 -7.32 2.52 4.03
C GLN A 88 -6.71 2.60 2.63
N LYS A 89 -6.83 3.75 1.99
CA LYS A 89 -6.25 3.95 0.66
C LYS A 89 -4.77 4.30 0.79
N ILE A 90 -3.96 3.58 0.06
CA ILE A 90 -2.51 3.76 0.05
C ILE A 90 -2.01 3.74 -1.38
N ARG A 91 -0.79 4.20 -1.58
CA ARG A 91 -0.15 4.18 -2.89
C ARG A 91 0.40 2.80 -3.20
N PRO A 92 0.49 2.42 -4.48
CA PRO A 92 1.14 1.17 -4.84
C PRO A 92 2.61 1.19 -4.42
N ASN A 93 3.16 0.01 -4.24
CA ASN A 93 4.54 -0.21 -3.78
C ASN A 93 4.80 0.21 -2.33
N GLN A 94 3.77 0.58 -1.59
CA GLN A 94 3.93 0.83 -0.17
C GLN A 94 4.02 -0.48 0.60
N HIS A 95 4.64 -0.39 1.77
CA HIS A 95 4.76 -1.53 2.66
C HIS A 95 3.58 -1.60 3.61
N VAL A 96 3.05 -2.79 3.77
CA VAL A 96 2.07 -3.07 4.81
C VAL A 96 2.82 -3.79 5.92
N PHE A 97 2.85 -3.18 7.09
CA PHE A 97 3.51 -3.77 8.24
C PHE A 97 2.53 -4.67 8.99
N VAL A 98 2.98 -5.85 9.35
CA VAL A 98 2.14 -6.82 10.01
C VAL A 98 2.82 -7.32 11.28
N THR A 99 2.00 -7.61 12.28
CA THR A 99 2.40 -8.34 13.47
C THR A 99 1.81 -9.73 13.37
N VAL A 100 2.65 -10.75 13.44
CA VAL A 100 2.19 -12.13 13.29
C VAL A 100 2.33 -12.87 14.60
N SER A 101 1.50 -13.89 14.75
CA SER A 101 1.55 -14.76 15.90
C SER A 101 2.73 -15.71 15.81
N LYS A 102 3.27 -16.04 16.95
CA LYS A 102 4.35 -17.00 17.10
C LYS A 102 4.03 -17.88 18.29
N LYS A 103 4.16 -19.19 18.12
CA LYS A 103 3.97 -20.07 19.25
C LYS A 103 5.12 -19.87 20.24
N PRO A 104 4.82 -19.80 21.55
CA PRO A 104 5.89 -19.74 22.54
C PRO A 104 6.78 -20.96 22.41
N LYS A 105 8.06 -20.75 22.49
CA LYS A 105 9.02 -21.88 22.57
C LYS A 105 8.89 -22.48 23.95
N LEU A 106 8.25 -23.58 23.96
CA LEU A 106 8.27 -24.39 25.18
C LEU A 106 9.63 -24.93 25.35
N GLN A 107 9.99 -24.85 26.17
CA GLN A 107 11.17 -25.25 26.03
C GLN A 107 11.57 -26.47 26.25
N LYS A 108 11.09 -26.71 25.74
CA LYS A 108 11.31 -27.44 25.54
C LYS A 108 11.98 -27.80 26.16
N ALA A 109 11.70 -27.86 26.51
CA ALA A 109 12.17 -27.93 26.98
C ALA A 109 12.81 -28.36 27.48
N PRO A 110 12.93 -28.54 27.66
CA PRO A 110 13.62 -28.72 28.04
C PRO A 110 14.07 -29.38 28.29
N ASP A 111 13.92 -29.43 28.00
CA ASP A 111 14.42 -29.63 28.05
C ASP A 111 14.93 -30.17 28.29
N LEU A 112 14.87 -30.41 28.41
CA LEU A 112 15.32 -30.52 28.52
C LEU A 112 15.97 -30.81 28.85
N VAL A 113 15.82 -31.04 29.02
CA VAL A 113 16.42 -30.91 29.28
C VAL A 113 16.98 -31.27 29.65
N GLY A 114 16.91 -31.50 29.85
CA GLY A 114 17.44 -31.40 30.04
C GLY A 114 17.92 -31.88 30.52
N SER A 115 17.81 -32.21 30.51
CA SER A 115 18.21 -32.22 30.76
C SER A 115 18.79 -32.63 31.27
N PRO A 116 19.04 -32.76 31.53
CA PRO A 116 19.58 -32.85 31.87
C PRO A 116 20.13 -33.25 32.31
N PHE A 117 20.09 -33.44 32.32
CA PHE A 117 20.54 -33.39 32.41
C PHE A 117 20.91 -33.80 32.93
N LEU A 118 20.82 -33.97 33.30
CA LEU A 118 21.02 -34.14 33.37
C LEU A 118 21.23 -34.35 33.49
#